data_7a78f0c91c30d715be16230093553ea5
#
_entry.id   7a78f0c91c30d715be16230093553ea5
#
_cell.length_a   1.000
_cell.length_b   1.000
_cell.length_c   1.000
_cell.angle_alpha   90.00
_cell.angle_beta   90.00
_cell.angle_gamma   90.00
#
_symmetry.space_group_name_H-M   'P 1'
#
loop_
_entity.id
_entity.type
_entity.pdbx_description
1 polymer ?
#
loop_
_entity_poly.entity_id
_entity_poly.type
_entity_poly.pdbx_seq_one_letter_code
_entity_poly.pdbx_strand_id
1 'polypeptide(L)'
;MKNKNISPWAWIPTLYFAQGLPYVAVMTISVIMYKNLGISNTDIALYTSWLYLPWVIKPFWSPFVDLLKTKRWWIVSMQLLVGAGLAGIAFTIPMSNFFQTTLAIFWLVAFSSATHDIAADGFYMLALNVQDQALYVGIRSTFYRIATIAGQGLLVMLAGELEIWTGSIKYGWSITFFILAGLFLAFCLYHKCILPKPDSDKAVVGENSASAIFSGFIETFASFFRKKQAGVAILFMLFYRFPEAQLVKLINPFLLDPIDKGGLGLTTAEVGLVYGTIGIIGLTLGGIIGGICAAKGGLQKWLWPMAWSLSLTCLTFVYLGYFQPQNFVIINLCVFIEQFGYGFGFTAYMLYLIYYSDGEHKTAHYAICTAFMALGMMLPGMAAGWLQELIGYENFFIWVMVCCTATIAVCAFIKIDPNYGKKAEGIPQKTK
;
A
#
# COMPACT_ATOMS: atom_id res chain seq x y z
N MET A 1 -33.45 7.81 -19.22
CA MET A 1 -33.58 7.41 -17.79
C MET A 1 -32.92 8.52 -16.97
N LYS A 2 -33.70 9.25 -16.14
CA LYS A 2 -33.22 10.37 -15.33
C LYS A 2 -32.02 9.92 -14.48
N ASN A 3 -30.92 10.68 -14.50
CA ASN A 3 -29.81 10.56 -13.56
C ASN A 3 -30.39 10.59 -12.13
N LYS A 4 -30.54 9.43 -11.49
CA LYS A 4 -30.83 9.38 -10.07
C LYS A 4 -29.59 10.00 -9.38
N ASN A 5 -29.78 11.06 -8.61
CA ASN A 5 -28.77 11.58 -7.71
C ASN A 5 -28.46 10.49 -6.67
N ILE A 6 -27.53 9.60 -7.01
CA ILE A 6 -27.08 8.54 -6.11
C ILE A 6 -26.15 9.20 -5.10
N SER A 7 -26.48 9.08 -3.81
CA SER A 7 -25.66 9.63 -2.73
C SER A 7 -24.23 9.09 -2.81
N PRO A 8 -23.22 9.94 -2.67
CA PRO A 8 -21.80 9.50 -2.59
C PRO A 8 -21.55 8.47 -1.49
N TRP A 9 -22.30 8.52 -0.39
CA TRP A 9 -22.24 7.51 0.68
C TRP A 9 -22.58 6.09 0.21
N ALA A 10 -23.35 5.93 -0.86
CA ALA A 10 -23.73 4.63 -1.37
C ALA A 10 -22.60 3.93 -2.13
N TRP A 11 -21.58 4.64 -2.62
CA TRP A 11 -20.55 4.04 -3.46
C TRP A 11 -19.10 4.33 -3.02
N ILE A 12 -18.80 5.48 -2.38
CA ILE A 12 -17.43 5.81 -1.96
C ILE A 12 -16.88 4.82 -0.93
N PRO A 13 -17.63 4.49 0.16
CA PRO A 13 -17.15 3.52 1.14
C PRO A 13 -16.76 2.17 0.53
N THR A 14 -17.67 1.59 -0.24
CA THR A 14 -17.48 0.27 -0.84
C THR A 14 -16.44 0.28 -1.95
N LEU A 15 -16.34 1.35 -2.74
CA LEU A 15 -15.35 1.50 -3.80
C LEU A 15 -13.92 1.52 -3.24
N TYR A 16 -13.68 2.31 -2.19
CA TYR A 16 -12.34 2.41 -1.60
C TYR A 16 -11.98 1.23 -0.70
N PHE A 17 -12.99 0.57 -0.13
CA PHE A 17 -12.79 -0.73 0.49
C PHE A 17 -12.37 -1.79 -0.54
N ALA A 18 -13.06 -1.87 -1.68
CA ALA A 18 -12.71 -2.74 -2.79
C ALA A 18 -11.35 -2.39 -3.45
N GLN A 19 -10.91 -1.14 -3.37
CA GLN A 19 -9.59 -0.71 -3.84
C GLN A 19 -8.45 -1.24 -2.94
N GLY A 20 -8.63 -1.22 -1.62
CA GLY A 20 -7.60 -1.61 -0.67
C GLY A 20 -7.33 -3.11 -0.63
N LEU A 21 -8.37 -3.94 -0.73
CA LEU A 21 -8.25 -5.40 -0.55
C LEU A 21 -7.29 -6.10 -1.53
N PRO A 22 -7.32 -5.85 -2.86
CA PRO A 22 -6.43 -6.55 -3.79
C PRO A 22 -4.96 -6.19 -3.56
N TYR A 23 -4.68 -4.92 -3.21
CA TYR A 23 -3.33 -4.51 -2.83
C TYR A 23 -2.81 -5.31 -1.63
N VAL A 24 -3.64 -5.45 -0.59
CA VAL A 24 -3.30 -6.24 0.60
C VAL A 24 -3.15 -7.72 0.25
N ALA A 25 -4.02 -8.27 -0.60
CA ALA A 25 -3.92 -9.66 -1.05
C ALA A 25 -2.58 -9.93 -1.76
N VAL A 26 -2.17 -9.02 -2.64
CA VAL A 26 -0.92 -9.14 -3.40
C VAL A 26 0.31 -8.89 -2.54
N MET A 27 0.30 -7.91 -1.63
CA MET A 27 1.50 -7.45 -0.92
C MET A 27 1.74 -8.15 0.41
N THR A 28 0.69 -8.57 1.10
CA THR A 28 0.81 -9.13 2.46
C THR A 28 0.27 -10.54 2.57
N ILE A 29 -0.96 -10.78 2.11
CA ILE A 29 -1.59 -12.11 2.22
C ILE A 29 -0.80 -13.15 1.42
N SER A 30 -0.31 -12.79 0.22
CA SER A 30 0.54 -13.68 -0.59
C SER A 30 1.80 -14.11 0.16
N VAL A 31 2.46 -13.19 0.88
CA VAL A 31 3.66 -13.46 1.68
C VAL A 31 3.37 -14.47 2.78
N ILE A 32 2.29 -14.26 3.54
CA ILE A 32 1.87 -15.14 4.64
C ILE A 32 1.49 -16.52 4.09
N MET A 33 0.68 -16.55 3.03
CA MET A 33 0.27 -17.79 2.37
C MET A 33 1.47 -18.59 1.85
N TYR A 34 2.39 -17.96 1.13
CA TYR A 34 3.58 -18.65 0.61
C TYR A 34 4.48 -19.16 1.74
N LYS A 35 4.61 -18.39 2.82
CA LYS A 35 5.38 -18.84 3.99
C LYS A 35 4.77 -20.09 4.61
N ASN A 36 3.46 -20.11 4.83
CA ASN A 36 2.74 -21.29 5.36
C ASN A 36 2.82 -22.50 4.43
N LEU A 37 2.90 -22.26 3.11
CA LEU A 37 3.04 -23.32 2.11
C LEU A 37 4.49 -23.78 1.91
N GLY A 38 5.45 -23.29 2.73
CA GLY A 38 6.82 -23.75 2.79
C GLY A 38 7.76 -23.15 1.73
N ILE A 39 7.40 -22.04 1.12
CA ILE A 39 8.28 -21.32 0.19
C ILE A 39 9.39 -20.60 0.98
N SER A 40 10.62 -20.57 0.42
CA SER A 40 11.78 -19.92 1.02
C SER A 40 11.59 -18.41 1.19
N ASN A 41 12.25 -17.80 2.19
CA ASN A 41 12.20 -16.35 2.39
C ASN A 41 12.82 -15.60 1.20
N THR A 42 13.85 -16.19 0.59
CA THR A 42 14.46 -15.68 -0.65
C THR A 42 13.43 -15.56 -1.78
N ASP A 43 12.72 -16.64 -2.08
CA ASP A 43 11.74 -16.67 -3.17
C ASP A 43 10.54 -15.76 -2.86
N ILE A 44 10.04 -15.81 -1.62
CA ILE A 44 8.95 -14.92 -1.18
C ILE A 44 9.34 -13.46 -1.39
N ALA A 45 10.48 -13.04 -0.85
CA ALA A 45 10.92 -11.65 -0.93
C ALA A 45 11.16 -11.20 -2.38
N LEU A 46 11.82 -12.03 -3.18
CA LEU A 46 12.11 -11.75 -4.58
C LEU A 46 10.83 -11.61 -5.40
N TYR A 47 10.04 -12.67 -5.46
CA TYR A 47 8.89 -12.73 -6.37
C TYR A 47 7.72 -11.83 -5.93
N THR A 48 7.45 -11.70 -4.63
CA THR A 48 6.39 -10.80 -4.17
C THR A 48 6.81 -9.33 -4.24
N SER A 49 8.11 -9.01 -4.23
CA SER A 49 8.56 -7.65 -4.48
C SER A 49 8.39 -7.25 -5.95
N TRP A 50 8.58 -8.17 -6.91
CA TRP A 50 8.27 -7.90 -8.30
C TRP A 50 6.80 -7.52 -8.52
N LEU A 51 5.88 -7.99 -7.69
CA LEU A 51 4.47 -7.64 -7.77
C LEU A 51 4.19 -6.13 -7.50
N TYR A 52 5.17 -5.36 -7.00
CA TYR A 52 5.08 -3.90 -6.94
C TYR A 52 5.17 -3.22 -8.32
N LEU A 53 5.72 -3.90 -9.33
CA LEU A 53 5.98 -3.31 -10.65
C LEU A 53 4.75 -2.65 -11.28
N PRO A 54 3.52 -3.21 -11.23
CA PRO A 54 2.34 -2.52 -11.73
C PRO A 54 2.13 -1.12 -11.16
N TRP A 55 2.38 -0.92 -9.86
CA TRP A 55 2.27 0.42 -9.24
C TRP A 55 3.45 1.33 -9.58
N VAL A 56 4.65 0.77 -9.81
CA VAL A 56 5.83 1.52 -10.27
C VAL A 56 5.59 2.10 -11.66
N ILE A 57 5.10 1.29 -12.58
CA ILE A 57 4.90 1.70 -13.98
C ILE A 57 3.49 2.25 -14.27
N LYS A 58 2.61 2.30 -13.26
CA LYS A 58 1.24 2.84 -13.33
C LYS A 58 1.12 4.18 -14.09
N PRO A 59 2.01 5.18 -13.92
CA PRO A 59 1.94 6.41 -14.67
C PRO A 59 1.99 6.23 -16.19
N PHE A 60 2.70 5.21 -16.69
CA PHE A 60 2.88 5.00 -18.13
C PHE A 60 1.63 4.51 -18.86
N TRP A 61 0.70 3.81 -18.17
CA TRP A 61 -0.55 3.38 -18.81
C TRP A 61 -1.79 4.14 -18.34
N SER A 62 -1.65 5.03 -17.37
CA SER A 62 -2.76 5.88 -16.92
C SER A 62 -3.45 6.61 -18.08
N PRO A 63 -2.73 7.18 -19.08
CA PRO A 63 -3.36 7.81 -20.24
C PRO A 63 -4.26 6.87 -21.07
N PHE A 64 -3.91 5.58 -21.16
CA PHE A 64 -4.72 4.60 -21.89
C PHE A 64 -6.06 4.35 -21.20
N VAL A 65 -6.09 4.38 -19.88
CA VAL A 65 -7.33 4.26 -19.10
C VAL A 65 -8.26 5.45 -19.35
N ASP A 66 -7.70 6.63 -19.62
CA ASP A 66 -8.48 7.83 -19.96
C ASP A 66 -9.03 7.80 -21.39
N LEU A 67 -8.26 7.22 -22.33
CA LEU A 67 -8.59 7.23 -23.74
C LEU A 67 -9.62 6.17 -24.13
N LEU A 68 -9.45 4.92 -23.65
CA LEU A 68 -10.10 3.76 -24.25
C LEU A 68 -11.56 3.58 -23.82
N LYS A 69 -11.89 3.79 -22.56
CA LYS A 69 -13.24 3.56 -22.01
C LYS A 69 -13.53 4.52 -20.84
N THR A 70 -14.80 4.54 -20.40
CA THR A 70 -15.22 5.29 -19.21
C THR A 70 -14.54 4.75 -17.96
N LYS A 71 -14.28 5.62 -16.97
CA LYS A 71 -13.74 5.20 -15.65
C LYS A 71 -14.63 4.18 -14.97
N ARG A 72 -15.95 4.38 -15.06
CA ARG A 72 -16.94 3.42 -14.55
C ARG A 72 -16.81 2.04 -15.17
N TRP A 73 -16.56 1.95 -16.49
CA TRP A 73 -16.34 0.67 -17.16
C TRP A 73 -15.08 -0.02 -16.65
N TRP A 74 -13.98 0.72 -16.50
CA TRP A 74 -12.72 0.19 -15.95
C TRP A 74 -12.89 -0.34 -14.53
N ILE A 75 -13.58 0.41 -13.63
CA ILE A 75 -13.84 -0.03 -12.25
C ILE A 75 -14.52 -1.40 -12.24
N VAL A 76 -15.65 -1.54 -12.94
CA VAL A 76 -16.44 -2.78 -12.94
C VAL A 76 -15.66 -3.94 -13.58
N SER A 77 -14.97 -3.69 -14.70
CA SER A 77 -14.18 -4.72 -15.41
C SER A 77 -12.99 -5.18 -14.57
N MET A 78 -12.28 -4.27 -13.90
CA MET A 78 -11.15 -4.65 -13.07
C MET A 78 -11.59 -5.39 -11.81
N GLN A 79 -12.73 -5.05 -11.20
CA GLN A 79 -13.30 -5.81 -10.09
C GLN A 79 -13.66 -7.24 -10.50
N LEU A 80 -14.19 -7.42 -11.70
CA LEU A 80 -14.46 -8.76 -12.24
C LEU A 80 -13.16 -9.55 -12.45
N LEU A 81 -12.12 -8.92 -13.03
CA LEU A 81 -10.83 -9.56 -13.27
C LEU A 81 -10.12 -9.89 -11.95
N VAL A 82 -10.18 -9.00 -10.94
CA VAL A 82 -9.65 -9.29 -9.61
C VAL A 82 -10.39 -10.47 -8.99
N GLY A 83 -11.72 -10.48 -9.02
CA GLY A 83 -12.52 -11.60 -8.51
C GLY A 83 -12.20 -12.93 -9.21
N ALA A 84 -12.10 -12.92 -10.55
CA ALA A 84 -11.71 -14.09 -11.33
C ALA A 84 -10.27 -14.56 -11.00
N GLY A 85 -9.34 -13.61 -10.86
CA GLY A 85 -7.96 -13.90 -10.46
C GLY A 85 -7.89 -14.53 -9.06
N LEU A 86 -8.61 -13.97 -8.08
CA LEU A 86 -8.66 -14.53 -6.72
C LEU A 86 -9.28 -15.95 -6.70
N ALA A 87 -10.32 -16.19 -7.50
CA ALA A 87 -10.85 -17.55 -7.68
C ALA A 87 -9.83 -18.48 -8.34
N GLY A 88 -9.10 -17.99 -9.34
CA GLY A 88 -8.00 -18.72 -9.99
C GLY A 88 -6.90 -19.10 -8.99
N ILE A 89 -6.49 -18.19 -8.11
CA ILE A 89 -5.55 -18.47 -7.02
C ILE A 89 -6.11 -19.59 -6.13
N ALA A 90 -7.36 -19.48 -5.70
CA ALA A 90 -8.01 -20.47 -4.86
C ALA A 90 -8.00 -21.88 -5.48
N PHE A 91 -8.28 -21.99 -6.77
CA PHE A 91 -8.25 -23.25 -7.50
C PHE A 91 -6.84 -23.83 -7.67
N THR A 92 -5.82 -22.98 -7.75
CA THR A 92 -4.45 -23.41 -8.06
C THR A 92 -3.60 -23.71 -6.82
N ILE A 93 -3.97 -23.23 -5.62
CA ILE A 93 -3.27 -23.53 -4.36
C ILE A 93 -3.10 -25.03 -4.10
N PRO A 94 -4.09 -25.93 -4.32
CA PRO A 94 -3.91 -27.35 -4.08
C PRO A 94 -2.98 -28.08 -5.07
N MET A 95 -2.67 -27.45 -6.22
CA MET A 95 -1.86 -28.05 -7.29
C MET A 95 -0.39 -28.26 -6.86
N SER A 96 0.32 -29.13 -7.56
CA SER A 96 1.76 -29.39 -7.31
C SER A 96 2.65 -28.21 -7.67
N ASN A 97 2.30 -27.47 -8.73
CA ASN A 97 3.01 -26.27 -9.23
C ASN A 97 2.36 -24.97 -8.76
N PHE A 98 1.74 -24.99 -7.56
CA PHE A 98 0.95 -23.87 -7.03
C PHE A 98 1.72 -22.54 -7.01
N PHE A 99 3.02 -22.56 -6.70
CA PHE A 99 3.80 -21.32 -6.56
C PHE A 99 3.84 -20.53 -7.86
N GLN A 100 4.23 -21.18 -8.97
CA GLN A 100 4.33 -20.52 -10.27
C GLN A 100 2.95 -20.10 -10.79
N THR A 101 1.94 -20.96 -10.63
CA THR A 101 0.59 -20.68 -11.14
C THR A 101 -0.10 -19.58 -10.35
N THR A 102 -0.05 -19.60 -9.01
CA THR A 102 -0.62 -18.53 -8.19
C THR A 102 0.13 -17.22 -8.39
N LEU A 103 1.47 -17.25 -8.53
CA LEU A 103 2.27 -16.06 -8.79
C LEU A 103 1.88 -15.39 -10.14
N ALA A 104 1.71 -16.18 -11.20
CA ALA A 104 1.25 -15.67 -12.49
C ALA A 104 -0.14 -15.01 -12.37
N ILE A 105 -1.05 -15.59 -11.57
CA ILE A 105 -2.36 -15.01 -11.35
C ILE A 105 -2.28 -13.77 -10.45
N PHE A 106 -1.38 -13.75 -9.45
CA PHE A 106 -1.13 -12.53 -8.66
C PHE A 106 -0.65 -11.37 -9.52
N TRP A 107 0.13 -11.62 -10.59
CA TRP A 107 0.48 -10.58 -11.56
C TRP A 107 -0.77 -10.00 -12.24
N LEU A 108 -1.71 -10.84 -12.67
CA LEU A 108 -2.99 -10.38 -13.23
C LEU A 108 -3.78 -9.55 -12.21
N VAL A 109 -3.85 -10.00 -10.96
CA VAL A 109 -4.54 -9.28 -9.87
C VAL A 109 -3.84 -7.94 -9.59
N ALA A 110 -2.50 -7.89 -9.57
CA ALA A 110 -1.72 -6.68 -9.33
C ALA A 110 -1.94 -5.63 -10.43
N PHE A 111 -1.88 -6.02 -11.71
CA PHE A 111 -2.18 -5.12 -12.84
C PHE A 111 -3.64 -4.65 -12.83
N SER A 112 -4.57 -5.55 -12.53
CA SER A 112 -5.98 -5.20 -12.42
C SER A 112 -6.25 -4.24 -11.27
N SER A 113 -5.61 -4.44 -10.13
CA SER A 113 -5.69 -3.55 -8.96
C SER A 113 -5.10 -2.17 -9.25
N ALA A 114 -3.90 -2.10 -9.84
CA ALA A 114 -3.29 -0.81 -10.20
C ALA A 114 -4.13 -0.04 -11.25
N THR A 115 -4.77 -0.75 -12.18
CA THR A 115 -5.69 -0.14 -13.16
C THR A 115 -6.99 0.30 -12.50
N HIS A 116 -7.52 -0.49 -11.55
CA HIS A 116 -8.68 -0.13 -10.76
C HIS A 116 -8.43 1.16 -9.96
N ASP A 117 -7.24 1.32 -9.36
CA ASP A 117 -6.85 2.53 -8.63
C ASP A 117 -6.92 3.78 -9.53
N ILE A 118 -6.35 3.71 -10.75
CA ILE A 118 -6.40 4.81 -11.73
C ILE A 118 -7.86 5.19 -12.03
N ALA A 119 -8.67 4.16 -12.29
CA ALA A 119 -10.07 4.36 -12.65
C ALA A 119 -10.90 4.90 -11.48
N ALA A 120 -10.71 4.36 -10.27
CA ALA A 120 -11.46 4.77 -9.07
C ALA A 120 -11.13 6.22 -8.68
N ASP A 121 -9.84 6.60 -8.68
CA ASP A 121 -9.41 7.95 -8.35
C ASP A 121 -9.87 8.95 -9.42
N GLY A 122 -9.78 8.59 -10.71
CA GLY A 122 -10.32 9.40 -11.80
C GLY A 122 -11.83 9.55 -11.72
N PHE A 123 -12.55 8.47 -11.44
CA PHE A 123 -14.01 8.50 -11.28
C PHE A 123 -14.47 9.38 -10.12
N TYR A 124 -13.77 9.32 -8.98
CA TYR A 124 -14.02 10.17 -7.83
C TYR A 124 -13.96 11.67 -8.20
N MET A 125 -12.96 12.06 -8.99
CA MET A 125 -12.80 13.45 -9.44
C MET A 125 -13.87 13.87 -10.45
N LEU A 126 -14.34 12.95 -11.30
CA LEU A 126 -15.35 13.25 -12.34
C LEU A 126 -16.79 13.21 -11.79
N ALA A 127 -17.06 12.36 -10.81
CA ALA A 127 -18.40 12.16 -10.27
C ALA A 127 -18.78 13.14 -9.16
N LEU A 128 -17.81 13.86 -8.57
CA LEU A 128 -18.00 14.77 -7.45
C LEU A 128 -17.56 16.19 -7.79
N ASN A 129 -18.28 17.18 -7.28
CA ASN A 129 -17.81 18.57 -7.28
C ASN A 129 -16.69 18.77 -6.25
N VAL A 130 -15.96 19.90 -6.32
CA VAL A 130 -14.79 20.17 -5.46
C VAL A 130 -15.12 20.15 -3.97
N GLN A 131 -16.32 20.60 -3.59
CA GLN A 131 -16.76 20.62 -2.18
C GLN A 131 -16.99 19.21 -1.66
N ASP A 132 -17.67 18.36 -2.45
CA ASP A 132 -17.89 16.97 -2.11
C ASP A 132 -16.58 16.17 -2.09
N GLN A 133 -15.65 16.43 -3.02
CA GLN A 133 -14.32 15.82 -2.99
C GLN A 133 -13.61 16.12 -1.66
N ALA A 134 -13.64 17.37 -1.20
CA ALA A 134 -13.03 17.73 0.08
C ALA A 134 -13.70 17.05 1.28
N LEU A 135 -15.04 16.92 1.24
CA LEU A 135 -15.80 16.24 2.30
C LEU A 135 -15.50 14.73 2.36
N TYR A 136 -15.47 14.07 1.21
CA TYR A 136 -15.35 12.61 1.14
C TYR A 136 -13.90 12.10 1.12
N VAL A 137 -12.88 12.95 1.05
CA VAL A 137 -11.47 12.51 1.05
C VAL A 137 -11.08 11.75 2.32
N GLY A 138 -11.58 12.17 3.47
CA GLY A 138 -11.37 11.46 4.73
C GLY A 138 -12.07 10.10 4.76
N ILE A 139 -13.30 10.04 4.24
CA ILE A 139 -14.10 8.82 4.19
C ILE A 139 -13.43 7.77 3.30
N ARG A 140 -12.97 8.15 2.09
CA ARG A 140 -12.23 7.24 1.21
C ARG A 140 -10.98 6.66 1.88
N SER A 141 -10.19 7.48 2.55
CA SER A 141 -9.00 7.04 3.28
C SER A 141 -9.34 6.09 4.43
N THR A 142 -10.42 6.36 5.15
CA THR A 142 -10.90 5.51 6.25
C THR A 142 -11.28 4.12 5.75
N PHE A 143 -12.07 4.03 4.68
CA PHE A 143 -12.52 2.73 4.15
C PHE A 143 -11.37 1.95 3.48
N TYR A 144 -10.38 2.63 2.90
CA TYR A 144 -9.16 1.98 2.46
C TYR A 144 -8.39 1.35 3.65
N ARG A 145 -8.27 2.04 4.79
CA ARG A 145 -7.65 1.50 6.01
C ARG A 145 -8.44 0.35 6.62
N ILE A 146 -9.78 0.45 6.64
CA ILE A 146 -10.65 -0.66 7.06
C ILE A 146 -10.42 -1.89 6.17
N ALA A 147 -10.25 -1.71 4.86
CA ALA A 147 -9.91 -2.81 3.96
C ALA A 147 -8.55 -3.44 4.30
N THR A 148 -7.56 -2.63 4.70
CA THR A 148 -6.26 -3.14 5.14
C THR A 148 -6.40 -4.01 6.41
N ILE A 149 -7.14 -3.54 7.42
CA ILE A 149 -7.42 -4.33 8.63
C ILE A 149 -8.20 -5.60 8.29
N ALA A 150 -9.23 -5.50 7.44
CA ALA A 150 -10.00 -6.66 7.02
C ALA A 150 -9.13 -7.70 6.28
N GLY A 151 -8.24 -7.25 5.40
CA GLY A 151 -7.35 -8.13 4.65
C GLY A 151 -6.24 -8.74 5.50
N GLN A 152 -5.43 -7.93 6.15
CA GLN A 152 -4.27 -8.41 6.93
C GLN A 152 -4.66 -9.00 8.28
N GLY A 153 -5.75 -8.53 8.88
CA GLY A 153 -6.26 -9.04 10.15
C GLY A 153 -7.28 -10.15 9.94
N LEU A 154 -8.52 -9.78 9.61
CA LEU A 154 -9.65 -10.72 9.62
C LEU A 154 -9.50 -11.88 8.62
N LEU A 155 -9.05 -11.63 7.39
CA LEU A 155 -8.90 -12.70 6.40
C LEU A 155 -7.73 -13.64 6.74
N VAL A 156 -6.65 -13.12 7.33
CA VAL A 156 -5.53 -13.96 7.77
C VAL A 156 -5.93 -14.80 8.99
N MET A 157 -6.65 -14.21 9.95
CA MET A 157 -7.22 -14.96 11.08
C MET A 157 -8.18 -16.04 10.59
N LEU A 158 -9.07 -15.73 9.64
CA LEU A 158 -9.97 -16.68 9.03
C LEU A 158 -9.20 -17.81 8.33
N ALA A 159 -8.11 -17.49 7.62
CA ALA A 159 -7.27 -18.51 6.99
C ALA A 159 -6.69 -19.48 8.04
N GLY A 160 -6.18 -18.96 9.16
CA GLY A 160 -5.67 -19.78 10.26
C GLY A 160 -6.71 -20.68 10.88
N GLU A 161 -7.93 -20.19 11.13
CA GLU A 161 -9.04 -21.01 11.63
C GLU A 161 -9.46 -22.10 10.61
N LEU A 162 -9.47 -21.74 9.33
CA LEU A 162 -9.79 -22.68 8.26
C LEU A 162 -8.68 -23.73 8.07
N GLU A 163 -7.41 -23.41 8.31
CA GLU A 163 -6.31 -24.38 8.36
C GLU A 163 -6.57 -25.46 9.42
N ILE A 164 -7.00 -25.03 10.62
CA ILE A 164 -7.35 -25.96 11.72
C ILE A 164 -8.59 -26.77 11.37
N TRP A 165 -9.65 -26.13 10.90
CA TRP A 165 -10.92 -26.79 10.60
C TRP A 165 -10.83 -27.80 9.46
N THR A 166 -10.03 -27.51 8.43
CA THR A 166 -9.84 -28.41 7.27
C THR A 166 -8.73 -29.42 7.50
N GLY A 167 -7.88 -29.25 8.51
CA GLY A 167 -6.66 -30.04 8.71
C GLY A 167 -5.63 -29.86 7.60
N SER A 168 -5.73 -28.80 6.78
CA SER A 168 -4.89 -28.56 5.61
C SER A 168 -4.65 -27.09 5.36
N ILE A 169 -3.39 -26.67 5.37
CA ILE A 169 -2.97 -25.30 5.03
C ILE A 169 -3.48 -24.94 3.62
N LYS A 170 -3.31 -25.83 2.64
CA LYS A 170 -3.73 -25.58 1.25
C LYS A 170 -5.23 -25.30 1.14
N TYR A 171 -6.06 -26.11 1.79
CA TYR A 171 -7.52 -25.91 1.73
C TYR A 171 -7.98 -24.71 2.55
N GLY A 172 -7.36 -24.41 3.69
CA GLY A 172 -7.65 -23.20 4.47
C GLY A 172 -7.45 -21.94 3.62
N TRP A 173 -6.32 -21.81 2.97
CA TRP A 173 -6.03 -20.70 2.07
C TRP A 173 -6.91 -20.68 0.82
N SER A 174 -7.17 -21.84 0.21
CA SER A 174 -8.05 -21.95 -0.96
C SER A 174 -9.45 -21.41 -0.65
N ILE A 175 -10.07 -21.83 0.46
CA ILE A 175 -11.39 -21.36 0.89
C ILE A 175 -11.36 -19.86 1.17
N THR A 176 -10.32 -19.34 1.84
CA THR A 176 -10.16 -17.91 2.11
C THR A 176 -10.14 -17.09 0.81
N PHE A 177 -9.41 -17.53 -0.20
CA PHE A 177 -9.40 -16.85 -1.51
C PHE A 177 -10.72 -16.98 -2.26
N PHE A 178 -11.46 -18.09 -2.13
CA PHE A 178 -12.82 -18.21 -2.67
C PHE A 178 -13.78 -17.22 -2.03
N ILE A 179 -13.72 -17.05 -0.70
CA ILE A 179 -14.53 -16.06 0.02
C ILE A 179 -14.22 -14.64 -0.50
N LEU A 180 -12.93 -14.33 -0.66
CA LEU A 180 -12.50 -13.03 -1.19
C LEU A 180 -12.95 -12.83 -2.65
N ALA A 181 -12.89 -13.87 -3.48
CA ALA A 181 -13.38 -13.84 -4.85
C ALA A 181 -14.89 -13.58 -4.92
N GLY A 182 -15.67 -14.25 -4.06
CA GLY A 182 -17.10 -14.05 -3.93
C GLY A 182 -17.45 -12.60 -3.52
N LEU A 183 -16.68 -12.03 -2.59
CA LEU A 183 -16.80 -10.63 -2.18
C LEU A 183 -16.53 -9.67 -3.36
N PHE A 184 -15.51 -9.94 -4.19
CA PHE A 184 -15.23 -9.13 -5.37
C PHE A 184 -16.30 -9.24 -6.46
N LEU A 185 -16.88 -10.41 -6.64
CA LEU A 185 -18.05 -10.57 -7.52
C LEU A 185 -19.24 -9.75 -7.00
N ALA A 186 -19.48 -9.76 -5.70
CA ALA A 186 -20.52 -8.94 -5.08
C ALA A 186 -20.26 -7.43 -5.28
N PHE A 187 -19.01 -6.96 -5.11
CA PHE A 187 -18.64 -5.57 -5.40
C PHE A 187 -18.82 -5.23 -6.88
N CYS A 188 -18.41 -6.11 -7.79
CA CYS A 188 -18.62 -5.90 -9.23
C CYS A 188 -20.11 -5.71 -9.58
N LEU A 189 -20.98 -6.59 -9.07
CA LEU A 189 -22.41 -6.50 -9.29
C LEU A 189 -23.01 -5.24 -8.65
N TYR A 190 -22.63 -4.93 -7.41
CA TYR A 190 -23.08 -3.75 -6.69
C TYR A 190 -22.67 -2.46 -7.42
N HIS A 191 -21.40 -2.30 -7.76
CA HIS A 191 -20.89 -1.12 -8.42
C HIS A 191 -21.40 -0.97 -9.86
N LYS A 192 -21.66 -2.08 -10.56
CA LYS A 192 -22.34 -2.04 -11.85
C LYS A 192 -23.71 -1.39 -11.76
N CYS A 193 -24.42 -1.55 -10.62
CA CYS A 193 -25.74 -1.00 -10.41
C CYS A 193 -25.74 0.41 -9.79
N ILE A 194 -24.85 0.65 -8.81
CA ILE A 194 -24.91 1.83 -7.94
C ILE A 194 -24.02 3.00 -8.40
N LEU A 195 -22.92 2.75 -9.13
CA LEU A 195 -22.05 3.84 -9.58
C LEU A 195 -22.81 4.80 -10.50
N PRO A 196 -22.79 6.12 -10.25
CA PRO A 196 -23.41 7.11 -11.10
C PRO A 196 -22.81 7.09 -12.52
N LYS A 197 -23.49 7.73 -13.47
CA LYS A 197 -23.05 7.89 -14.85
C LYS A 197 -22.92 9.38 -15.15
N PRO A 198 -21.83 10.04 -14.67
CA PRO A 198 -21.66 11.46 -14.95
C PRO A 198 -21.38 11.68 -16.42
N ASP A 199 -21.92 12.77 -16.98
CA ASP A 199 -21.71 13.14 -18.38
C ASP A 199 -20.25 13.46 -18.72
N SER A 200 -19.44 13.77 -17.69
CA SER A 200 -18.00 13.98 -17.79
C SER A 200 -17.19 12.69 -17.95
N ASP A 201 -17.75 11.51 -17.61
CA ASP A 201 -17.06 10.22 -17.74
C ASP A 201 -17.25 9.65 -19.16
N LYS A 202 -16.51 10.22 -20.12
CA LYS A 202 -16.52 9.80 -21.52
C LYS A 202 -15.15 9.32 -21.95
N ALA A 203 -15.11 8.29 -22.79
CA ALA A 203 -13.88 7.94 -23.51
C ALA A 203 -13.49 9.07 -24.47
N VAL A 204 -12.23 9.42 -24.51
CA VAL A 204 -11.72 10.44 -25.45
C VAL A 204 -11.49 9.75 -26.78
N VAL A 205 -12.44 9.89 -27.71
CA VAL A 205 -12.37 9.26 -29.03
C VAL A 205 -11.79 10.24 -30.04
N GLY A 206 -10.63 9.90 -30.66
CA GLY A 206 -10.05 10.65 -31.77
C GLY A 206 -8.52 10.47 -31.85
N GLU A 207 -8.00 10.18 -33.07
CA GLU A 207 -6.55 9.95 -33.30
C GLU A 207 -5.70 11.17 -32.89
N ASN A 208 -6.16 12.39 -33.12
CA ASN A 208 -5.47 13.62 -32.74
C ASN A 208 -5.43 13.84 -31.21
N SER A 209 -6.41 13.30 -30.47
CA SER A 209 -6.46 13.38 -29.00
C SER A 209 -5.46 12.45 -28.33
N ALA A 210 -5.24 11.26 -28.89
CA ALA A 210 -4.29 10.28 -28.33
C ALA A 210 -2.85 10.78 -28.42
N SER A 211 -2.44 11.33 -29.56
CA SER A 211 -1.12 11.91 -29.76
C SER A 211 -0.88 13.12 -28.86
N ALA A 212 -1.87 14.01 -28.72
CA ALA A 212 -1.77 15.18 -27.85
C ALA A 212 -1.66 14.78 -26.36
N ILE A 213 -2.43 13.80 -25.89
CA ILE A 213 -2.36 13.30 -24.54
C ILE A 213 -1.01 12.64 -24.26
N PHE A 214 -0.49 11.84 -25.20
CA PHE A 214 0.80 11.18 -25.06
C PHE A 214 1.97 12.19 -25.06
N SER A 215 1.92 13.19 -25.95
CA SER A 215 2.94 14.24 -25.98
C SER A 215 2.90 15.10 -24.69
N GLY A 216 1.71 15.46 -24.23
CA GLY A 216 1.53 16.16 -22.96
C GLY A 216 2.00 15.34 -21.74
N PHE A 217 1.81 14.01 -21.79
CA PHE A 217 2.35 13.11 -20.76
C PHE A 217 3.88 13.10 -20.75
N ILE A 218 4.52 13.00 -21.93
CA ILE A 218 5.99 13.02 -22.04
C ILE A 218 6.56 14.36 -21.57
N GLU A 219 5.93 15.47 -21.93
CA GLU A 219 6.35 16.79 -21.48
C GLU A 219 6.22 16.93 -19.96
N THR A 220 5.09 16.51 -19.40
CA THR A 220 4.85 16.50 -17.95
C THR A 220 5.88 15.62 -17.23
N PHE A 221 6.17 14.44 -17.77
CA PHE A 221 7.18 13.55 -17.22
C PHE A 221 8.58 14.19 -17.27
N ALA A 222 8.96 14.78 -18.41
CA ALA A 222 10.24 15.48 -18.56
C ALA A 222 10.34 16.70 -17.61
N SER A 223 9.24 17.42 -17.40
CA SER A 223 9.19 18.58 -16.50
C SER A 223 9.50 18.21 -15.05
N PHE A 224 9.13 17.00 -14.61
CA PHE A 224 9.46 16.49 -13.27
C PHE A 224 10.98 16.44 -13.04
N PHE A 225 11.75 15.93 -13.99
CA PHE A 225 13.21 15.83 -13.88
C PHE A 225 13.94 17.16 -14.03
N ARG A 226 13.26 18.18 -14.59
CA ARG A 226 13.78 19.55 -14.67
C ARG A 226 13.54 20.36 -13.40
N LYS A 227 12.75 19.85 -12.44
CA LYS A 227 12.51 20.55 -11.17
C LYS A 227 13.80 20.71 -10.38
N LYS A 228 13.88 21.80 -9.62
CA LYS A 228 15.03 22.07 -8.73
C LYS A 228 15.20 20.92 -7.75
N GLN A 229 16.43 20.43 -7.62
CA GLN A 229 16.82 19.33 -6.74
C GLN A 229 16.13 17.98 -7.07
N ALA A 230 15.77 17.70 -8.33
CA ALA A 230 15.12 16.46 -8.72
C ALA A 230 15.90 15.20 -8.28
N GLY A 231 17.23 15.19 -8.46
CA GLY A 231 18.08 14.08 -8.02
C GLY A 231 18.03 13.84 -6.50
N VAL A 232 18.06 14.92 -5.71
CA VAL A 232 17.97 14.83 -4.23
C VAL A 232 16.58 14.33 -3.80
N ALA A 233 15.52 14.83 -4.45
CA ALA A 233 14.16 14.37 -4.18
C ALA A 233 13.98 12.88 -4.51
N ILE A 234 14.50 12.42 -5.64
CA ILE A 234 14.47 11.01 -6.04
C ILE A 234 15.26 10.14 -5.03
N LEU A 235 16.45 10.58 -4.62
CA LEU A 235 17.21 9.88 -3.58
C LEU A 235 16.44 9.79 -2.27
N PHE A 236 15.77 10.86 -1.85
CA PHE A 236 14.91 10.83 -0.67
C PHE A 236 13.75 9.84 -0.85
N MET A 237 13.08 9.84 -2.01
CA MET A 237 11.97 8.93 -2.28
C MET A 237 12.40 7.45 -2.27
N LEU A 238 13.60 7.15 -2.72
CA LEU A 238 14.13 5.78 -2.76
C LEU A 238 14.68 5.31 -1.41
N PHE A 239 15.35 6.19 -0.66
CA PHE A 239 16.14 5.78 0.51
C PHE A 239 15.52 6.11 1.86
N TYR A 240 14.54 7.00 1.95
CA TYR A 240 13.87 7.30 3.21
C TYR A 240 13.24 6.07 3.87
N ARG A 241 12.66 5.16 3.07
CA ARG A 241 12.04 3.91 3.50
C ARG A 241 12.90 2.67 3.23
N PHE A 242 14.18 2.85 2.96
CA PHE A 242 15.08 1.75 2.60
C PHE A 242 15.15 0.62 3.65
N PRO A 243 15.32 0.92 4.97
CA PRO A 243 15.28 -0.12 6.00
C PRO A 243 13.91 -0.80 6.09
N GLU A 244 12.85 -0.01 6.07
CA GLU A 244 11.47 -0.49 6.18
C GLU A 244 11.06 -1.40 5.01
N ALA A 245 11.52 -1.10 3.79
CA ALA A 245 11.25 -1.91 2.62
C ALA A 245 11.78 -3.35 2.75
N GLN A 246 12.89 -3.53 3.47
CA GLN A 246 13.45 -4.83 3.79
C GLN A 246 12.70 -5.47 4.98
N LEU A 247 12.47 -4.71 6.03
CA LEU A 247 11.81 -5.18 7.24
C LEU A 247 10.41 -5.74 6.95
N VAL A 248 9.57 -4.99 6.23
CA VAL A 248 8.18 -5.37 5.96
C VAL A 248 8.04 -6.70 5.20
N LYS A 249 9.06 -7.08 4.43
CA LYS A 249 9.08 -8.37 3.72
C LYS A 249 9.32 -9.55 4.65
N LEU A 250 10.03 -9.34 5.74
CA LEU A 250 10.47 -10.39 6.64
C LEU A 250 9.69 -10.44 7.97
N ILE A 251 8.87 -9.45 8.29
CA ILE A 251 8.06 -9.44 9.51
C ILE A 251 7.16 -10.68 9.59
N ASN A 252 6.34 -10.92 8.58
CA ASN A 252 5.42 -12.06 8.60
C ASN A 252 6.16 -13.41 8.57
N PRO A 253 7.18 -13.63 7.70
CA PRO A 253 8.03 -14.81 7.80
C PRO A 253 8.65 -15.01 9.19
N PHE A 254 9.17 -13.95 9.82
CA PHE A 254 9.76 -14.01 11.17
C PHE A 254 8.74 -14.40 12.24
N LEU A 255 7.54 -13.86 12.19
CA LEU A 255 6.48 -14.19 13.14
C LEU A 255 6.05 -15.66 13.01
N LEU A 256 6.03 -16.22 11.79
CA LEU A 256 5.59 -17.58 11.48
C LEU A 256 6.69 -18.65 11.65
N ASP A 257 7.94 -18.30 11.35
CA ASP A 257 9.04 -19.27 11.41
C ASP A 257 9.21 -19.83 12.82
N PRO A 258 9.49 -21.15 12.94
CA PRO A 258 9.75 -21.78 14.22
C PRO A 258 10.94 -21.16 14.97
N ILE A 259 10.94 -21.30 16.28
CA ILE A 259 11.97 -20.75 17.18
C ILE A 259 13.36 -21.27 16.84
N ASP A 260 13.48 -22.56 16.50
CA ASP A 260 14.73 -23.20 16.10
C ASP A 260 15.32 -22.64 14.80
N LYS A 261 14.49 -21.98 13.97
CA LYS A 261 14.92 -21.23 12.79
C LYS A 261 15.11 -19.72 13.03
N GLY A 262 15.05 -19.29 14.28
CA GLY A 262 15.21 -17.90 14.68
C GLY A 262 13.94 -17.05 14.59
N GLY A 263 12.78 -17.67 14.31
CA GLY A 263 11.47 -17.00 14.28
C GLY A 263 10.77 -17.00 15.65
N LEU A 264 9.49 -16.61 15.68
CA LEU A 264 8.67 -16.59 16.90
C LEU A 264 7.67 -17.74 17.02
N GLY A 265 7.45 -18.52 15.95
CA GLY A 265 6.57 -19.70 15.93
C GLY A 265 5.09 -19.40 16.13
N LEU A 266 4.62 -18.21 15.76
CA LEU A 266 3.21 -17.85 15.85
C LEU A 266 2.37 -18.60 14.82
N THR A 267 1.13 -18.89 15.17
CA THR A 267 0.13 -19.41 14.25
C THR A 267 -0.32 -18.34 13.24
N THR A 268 -0.89 -18.78 12.11
CA THR A 268 -1.43 -17.86 11.10
C THR A 268 -2.47 -16.88 11.69
N ALA A 269 -3.35 -17.39 12.58
CA ALA A 269 -4.35 -16.55 13.24
C ALA A 269 -3.72 -15.50 14.16
N GLU A 270 -2.69 -15.88 14.93
CA GLU A 270 -1.95 -14.95 15.80
C GLU A 270 -1.23 -13.87 14.98
N VAL A 271 -0.64 -14.21 13.84
CA VAL A 271 -0.02 -13.22 12.93
C VAL A 271 -1.08 -12.23 12.41
N GLY A 272 -2.27 -12.70 12.05
CA GLY A 272 -3.39 -11.85 11.67
C GLY A 272 -3.80 -10.86 12.78
N LEU A 273 -3.78 -11.31 14.04
CA LEU A 273 -4.07 -10.44 15.18
C LEU A 273 -2.92 -9.46 15.44
N VAL A 274 -1.68 -9.95 15.57
CA VAL A 274 -0.50 -9.16 15.94
C VAL A 274 -0.19 -8.11 14.88
N TYR A 275 0.04 -8.53 13.66
CA TYR A 275 0.48 -7.62 12.59
C TYR A 275 -0.70 -6.97 11.87
N GLY A 276 -1.72 -7.76 11.53
CA GLY A 276 -2.86 -7.29 10.75
C GLY A 276 -3.88 -6.47 11.53
N THR A 277 -3.96 -6.60 12.85
CA THR A 277 -4.89 -5.84 13.69
C THR A 277 -4.17 -4.85 14.59
N ILE A 278 -3.37 -5.34 15.55
CA ILE A 278 -2.67 -4.48 16.52
C ILE A 278 -1.64 -3.59 15.82
N GLY A 279 -0.89 -4.13 14.86
CA GLY A 279 0.06 -3.36 14.05
C GLY A 279 -0.63 -2.24 13.26
N ILE A 280 -1.76 -2.52 12.59
CA ILE A 280 -2.49 -1.49 11.83
C ILE A 280 -3.09 -0.41 12.74
N ILE A 281 -3.51 -0.75 13.96
CA ILE A 281 -3.92 0.26 14.95
C ILE A 281 -2.74 1.17 15.28
N GLY A 282 -1.56 0.61 15.57
CA GLY A 282 -0.33 1.37 15.82
C GLY A 282 0.01 2.30 14.65
N LEU A 283 0.06 1.76 13.42
CA LEU A 283 0.29 2.50 12.18
C LEU A 283 -0.67 3.69 12.01
N THR A 284 -1.95 3.45 12.27
CA THR A 284 -2.99 4.47 12.11
C THR A 284 -2.84 5.58 13.15
N LEU A 285 -2.63 5.24 14.41
CA LEU A 285 -2.41 6.21 15.49
C LEU A 285 -1.13 7.02 15.24
N GLY A 286 -0.04 6.38 14.83
CA GLY A 286 1.20 7.05 14.45
C GLY A 286 0.98 8.06 13.32
N GLY A 287 0.26 7.66 12.26
CA GLY A 287 -0.08 8.54 11.14
C GLY A 287 -0.95 9.74 11.54
N ILE A 288 -1.97 9.53 12.37
CA ILE A 288 -2.85 10.62 12.87
C ILE A 288 -2.04 11.61 13.71
N ILE A 289 -1.25 11.12 14.69
CA ILE A 289 -0.43 11.96 15.55
C ILE A 289 0.62 12.70 14.72
N GLY A 290 1.24 12.01 13.73
CA GLY A 290 2.17 12.63 12.79
C GLY A 290 1.53 13.77 12.00
N GLY A 291 0.32 13.57 11.50
CA GLY A 291 -0.45 14.62 10.81
C GLY A 291 -0.73 15.83 11.71
N ILE A 292 -1.15 15.62 12.96
CA ILE A 292 -1.39 16.69 13.92
C ILE A 292 -0.09 17.47 14.23
N CYS A 293 1.01 16.76 14.44
CA CYS A 293 2.32 17.36 14.70
C CYS A 293 2.79 18.22 13.52
N ALA A 294 2.70 17.68 12.31
CA ALA A 294 3.07 18.40 11.09
C ALA A 294 2.20 19.65 10.86
N ALA A 295 0.89 19.56 11.09
CA ALA A 295 -0.04 20.69 10.96
C ALA A 295 0.26 21.81 11.95
N LYS A 296 0.74 21.50 13.16
CA LYS A 296 1.11 22.50 14.19
C LYS A 296 2.50 23.10 13.96
N GLY A 297 3.47 22.29 13.57
CA GLY A 297 4.88 22.71 13.54
C GLY A 297 5.49 22.87 12.15
N GLY A 298 4.81 22.42 11.10
CA GLY A 298 5.34 22.34 9.74
C GLY A 298 6.21 21.12 9.50
N LEU A 299 6.35 20.75 8.23
CA LEU A 299 7.10 19.56 7.83
C LEU A 299 8.60 19.67 8.18
N GLN A 300 9.22 20.85 7.98
CA GLN A 300 10.64 21.05 8.24
C GLN A 300 11.01 20.72 9.70
N LYS A 301 10.19 21.18 10.67
CA LYS A 301 10.43 20.94 12.09
C LYS A 301 10.28 19.47 12.47
N TRP A 302 9.29 18.79 11.90
CA TRP A 302 8.94 17.42 12.28
C TRP A 302 9.63 16.33 11.45
N LEU A 303 10.31 16.70 10.35
CA LEU A 303 11.02 15.73 9.52
C LEU A 303 12.00 14.86 10.32
N TRP A 304 12.85 15.48 11.14
CA TRP A 304 13.86 14.76 11.91
C TRP A 304 13.26 13.88 13.02
N PRO A 305 12.35 14.37 13.89
CA PRO A 305 11.66 13.49 14.84
C PRO A 305 10.94 12.32 14.16
N MET A 306 10.33 12.54 13.01
CA MET A 306 9.63 11.50 12.25
C MET A 306 10.59 10.48 11.64
N ALA A 307 11.72 10.92 11.09
CA ALA A 307 12.76 10.03 10.56
C ALA A 307 13.40 9.18 11.66
N TRP A 308 13.67 9.78 12.83
CA TRP A 308 14.17 9.04 13.99
C TRP A 308 13.15 8.06 14.55
N SER A 309 11.87 8.43 14.60
CA SER A 309 10.82 7.51 15.02
C SER A 309 10.73 6.28 14.13
N LEU A 310 10.71 6.48 12.81
CA LEU A 310 10.71 5.38 11.84
C LEU A 310 11.94 4.46 11.99
N SER A 311 13.09 5.04 12.31
CA SER A 311 14.35 4.29 12.40
C SER A 311 14.51 3.57 13.75
N LEU A 312 14.25 4.26 14.87
CA LEU A 312 14.51 3.72 16.21
C LEU A 312 13.52 2.63 16.60
N THR A 313 12.29 2.69 16.10
CA THR A 313 11.31 1.65 16.44
C THR A 313 11.63 0.29 15.81
N CYS A 314 12.47 0.23 14.74
CA CYS A 314 13.01 -1.03 14.24
C CYS A 314 13.83 -1.82 15.29
N LEU A 315 14.32 -1.16 16.36
CA LEU A 315 14.99 -1.83 17.48
C LEU A 315 14.09 -2.87 18.17
N THR A 316 12.79 -2.73 18.12
CA THR A 316 11.87 -3.74 18.66
C THR A 316 12.03 -5.09 17.98
N PHE A 317 12.31 -5.11 16.67
CA PHE A 317 12.58 -6.36 15.93
C PHE A 317 13.98 -6.92 16.25
N VAL A 318 14.98 -6.07 16.51
CA VAL A 318 16.26 -6.54 17.05
C VAL A 318 16.06 -7.24 18.39
N TYR A 319 15.26 -6.64 19.27
CA TYR A 319 14.89 -7.25 20.56
C TYR A 319 14.15 -8.58 20.38
N LEU A 320 13.13 -8.62 19.51
CA LEU A 320 12.36 -9.84 19.23
C LEU A 320 13.23 -10.94 18.61
N GLY A 321 14.14 -10.61 17.69
CA GLY A 321 15.04 -11.56 17.05
C GLY A 321 16.08 -12.14 18.00
N TYR A 322 16.61 -11.32 18.92
CA TYR A 322 17.65 -11.74 19.84
C TYR A 322 17.10 -12.53 21.04
N PHE A 323 15.99 -12.05 21.64
CA PHE A 323 15.46 -12.66 22.87
C PHE A 323 14.34 -13.68 22.63
N GLN A 324 13.72 -13.67 21.46
CA GLN A 324 12.60 -14.57 21.07
C GLN A 324 11.56 -14.77 22.20
N PRO A 325 10.98 -13.68 22.76
CA PRO A 325 10.08 -13.79 23.89
C PRO A 325 8.83 -14.57 23.51
N GLN A 326 8.41 -15.52 24.36
CA GLN A 326 7.19 -16.30 24.19
C GLN A 326 5.95 -15.60 24.75
N ASN A 327 6.13 -14.45 25.40
CA ASN A 327 5.02 -13.69 25.94
C ASN A 327 4.33 -12.90 24.83
N PHE A 328 3.11 -13.31 24.54
CA PHE A 328 2.30 -12.72 23.47
C PHE A 328 2.05 -11.22 23.64
N VAL A 329 1.96 -10.72 24.87
CA VAL A 329 1.79 -9.28 25.13
C VAL A 329 3.04 -8.49 24.72
N ILE A 330 4.24 -9.03 24.98
CA ILE A 330 5.50 -8.40 24.59
C ILE A 330 5.61 -8.33 23.07
N ILE A 331 5.26 -9.42 22.36
CA ILE A 331 5.27 -9.45 20.90
C ILE A 331 4.33 -8.37 20.34
N ASN A 332 3.09 -8.32 20.84
CA ASN A 332 2.11 -7.31 20.42
C ASN A 332 2.60 -5.89 20.68
N LEU A 333 3.21 -5.63 21.85
CA LEU A 333 3.73 -4.31 22.19
C LEU A 333 4.88 -3.89 21.26
N CYS A 334 5.80 -4.80 20.95
CA CYS A 334 6.92 -4.53 20.05
C CYS A 334 6.42 -4.20 18.63
N VAL A 335 5.48 -4.98 18.09
CA VAL A 335 4.89 -4.73 16.79
C VAL A 335 4.08 -3.44 16.77
N PHE A 336 3.32 -3.16 17.83
CA PHE A 336 2.58 -1.90 17.96
C PHE A 336 3.53 -0.68 17.93
N ILE A 337 4.62 -0.71 18.71
CA ILE A 337 5.61 0.38 18.80
C ILE A 337 6.26 0.60 17.44
N GLU A 338 6.69 -0.47 16.75
CA GLU A 338 7.31 -0.36 15.43
C GLU A 338 6.32 0.23 14.42
N GLN A 339 5.11 -0.31 14.33
CA GLN A 339 4.09 0.17 13.40
C GLN A 339 3.63 1.60 13.72
N PHE A 340 3.59 1.99 14.99
CA PHE A 340 3.34 3.38 15.40
C PHE A 340 4.46 4.30 14.89
N GLY A 341 5.73 3.93 15.13
CA GLY A 341 6.89 4.68 14.65
C GLY A 341 6.93 4.80 13.14
N TYR A 342 6.61 3.72 12.45
CA TYR A 342 6.46 3.71 11.01
C TYR A 342 5.35 4.67 10.54
N GLY A 343 4.15 4.58 11.10
CA GLY A 343 3.04 5.47 10.74
C GLY A 343 3.35 6.95 10.96
N PHE A 344 4.01 7.27 12.09
CA PHE A 344 4.45 8.62 12.43
C PHE A 344 5.50 9.12 11.42
N GLY A 345 6.52 8.31 11.12
CA GLY A 345 7.58 8.66 10.18
C GLY A 345 7.11 8.72 8.73
N PHE A 346 6.20 7.83 8.32
CA PHE A 346 5.62 7.81 6.98
C PHE A 346 4.84 9.09 6.66
N THR A 347 4.32 9.76 7.68
CA THR A 347 3.64 11.05 7.50
C THR A 347 4.56 12.11 6.90
N ALA A 348 5.82 12.21 7.37
CA ALA A 348 6.79 13.15 6.79
C ALA A 348 7.09 12.81 5.33
N TYR A 349 7.22 11.53 5.02
CA TYR A 349 7.45 11.06 3.67
C TYR A 349 6.32 11.48 2.72
N MET A 350 5.06 11.21 3.08
CA MET A 350 3.90 11.56 2.27
C MET A 350 3.76 13.08 2.08
N LEU A 351 3.98 13.86 3.14
CA LEU A 351 3.97 15.32 3.05
C LEU A 351 5.07 15.86 2.14
N TYR A 352 6.25 15.22 2.14
CA TYR A 352 7.33 15.61 1.22
C TYR A 352 6.98 15.30 -0.23
N LEU A 353 6.36 14.14 -0.52
CA LEU A 353 5.88 13.82 -1.87
C LEU A 353 4.89 14.86 -2.39
N ILE A 354 3.95 15.29 -1.54
CA ILE A 354 2.97 16.33 -1.87
C ILE A 354 3.67 17.67 -2.08
N TYR A 355 4.61 18.04 -1.21
CA TYR A 355 5.41 19.25 -1.32
C TYR A 355 6.20 19.30 -2.63
N TYR A 356 6.90 18.21 -2.95
CA TYR A 356 7.74 18.16 -4.15
C TYR A 356 6.92 18.10 -5.44
N SER A 357 5.71 17.54 -5.40
CA SER A 357 4.81 17.47 -6.56
C SER A 357 4.17 18.81 -6.93
N ASP A 358 4.23 19.83 -6.06
CA ASP A 358 3.53 21.11 -6.27
C ASP A 358 3.97 21.83 -7.55
N GLY A 359 3.04 22.52 -8.22
CA GLY A 359 3.24 23.23 -9.49
C GLY A 359 2.15 22.94 -10.51
N GLU A 360 2.37 23.33 -11.76
CA GLU A 360 1.40 23.26 -12.87
C GLU A 360 0.87 21.82 -13.11
N HIS A 361 1.76 20.81 -13.02
CA HIS A 361 1.42 19.40 -13.24
C HIS A 361 1.36 18.59 -11.93
N LYS A 362 0.85 19.18 -10.85
CA LYS A 362 0.87 18.60 -9.48
C LYS A 362 0.43 17.15 -9.40
N THR A 363 -0.71 16.79 -10.01
CA THR A 363 -1.27 15.42 -9.94
C THR A 363 -0.36 14.41 -10.63
N ALA A 364 0.16 14.74 -11.80
CA ALA A 364 1.04 13.86 -12.55
C ALA A 364 2.42 13.73 -11.86
N HIS A 365 2.97 14.84 -11.34
CA HIS A 365 4.20 14.79 -10.55
C HIS A 365 4.03 13.95 -9.27
N TYR A 366 2.88 14.05 -8.61
CA TYR A 366 2.58 13.21 -7.45
C TYR A 366 2.51 11.71 -7.83
N ALA A 367 1.93 11.39 -8.99
CA ALA A 367 1.92 10.02 -9.49
C ALA A 367 3.34 9.48 -9.76
N ILE A 368 4.25 10.34 -10.29
CA ILE A 368 5.67 9.98 -10.46
C ILE A 368 6.34 9.79 -9.09
N CYS A 369 6.09 10.65 -8.11
CA CYS A 369 6.61 10.49 -6.75
C CYS A 369 6.18 9.15 -6.13
N THR A 370 4.91 8.78 -6.29
CA THR A 370 4.40 7.48 -5.78
C THR A 370 4.97 6.29 -6.55
N ALA A 371 5.32 6.43 -7.82
CA ALA A 371 6.05 5.41 -8.57
C ALA A 371 7.47 5.19 -8.00
N PHE A 372 8.21 6.27 -7.69
CA PHE A 372 9.49 6.17 -6.98
C PHE A 372 9.34 5.58 -5.57
N MET A 373 8.26 5.89 -4.87
CA MET A 373 7.92 5.25 -3.59
C MET A 373 7.78 3.73 -3.74
N ALA A 374 7.04 3.28 -4.75
CA ALA A 374 6.86 1.85 -5.01
C ALA A 374 8.17 1.17 -5.42
N LEU A 375 8.99 1.84 -6.23
CA LEU A 375 10.32 1.37 -6.63
C LEU A 375 11.26 1.23 -5.43
N GLY A 376 11.23 2.21 -4.50
CA GLY A 376 11.99 2.20 -3.25
C GLY A 376 11.58 1.07 -2.28
N MET A 377 10.35 0.56 -2.40
CA MET A 377 9.90 -0.64 -1.69
C MET A 377 10.30 -1.92 -2.42
N MET A 378 10.20 -1.92 -3.74
CA MET A 378 10.45 -3.09 -4.58
C MET A 378 11.92 -3.54 -4.51
N LEU A 379 12.85 -2.65 -4.83
CA LEU A 379 14.27 -3.02 -5.00
C LEU A 379 14.92 -3.56 -3.71
N PRO A 380 14.84 -2.88 -2.54
CA PRO A 380 15.42 -3.43 -1.32
C PRO A 380 14.71 -4.70 -0.83
N GLY A 381 13.38 -4.74 -1.03
CA GLY A 381 12.57 -5.90 -0.67
C GLY A 381 12.97 -7.17 -1.41
N MET A 382 13.39 -7.08 -2.66
CA MET A 382 13.82 -8.24 -3.46
C MET A 382 15.01 -8.99 -2.86
N ALA A 383 15.97 -8.26 -2.27
CA ALA A 383 17.18 -8.84 -1.70
C ALA A 383 17.00 -9.28 -0.23
N ALA A 384 15.93 -8.83 0.44
CA ALA A 384 15.75 -9.00 1.89
C ALA A 384 15.74 -10.46 2.33
N GLY A 385 15.02 -11.33 1.60
CA GLY A 385 14.91 -12.75 1.93
C GLY A 385 16.25 -13.49 1.77
N TRP A 386 16.93 -13.26 0.66
CA TRP A 386 18.27 -13.83 0.43
C TRP A 386 19.25 -13.41 1.53
N LEU A 387 19.26 -12.15 1.88
CA LEU A 387 20.15 -11.65 2.93
C LEU A 387 19.80 -12.27 4.28
N GLN A 388 18.51 -12.37 4.60
CA GLN A 388 18.04 -12.98 5.85
C GLN A 388 18.43 -14.46 5.93
N GLU A 389 18.27 -15.25 4.85
CA GLU A 389 18.69 -16.66 4.84
C GLU A 389 20.21 -16.83 4.99
N LEU A 390 20.99 -15.85 4.50
CA LEU A 390 22.45 -15.88 4.62
C LEU A 390 22.95 -15.58 6.05
N ILE A 391 22.34 -14.58 6.72
CA ILE A 391 22.87 -14.05 8.00
C ILE A 391 21.97 -14.37 9.22
N GLY A 392 20.80 -14.96 9.01
CA GLY A 392 19.79 -15.23 10.04
C GLY A 392 18.95 -13.98 10.41
N TYR A 393 17.83 -14.19 11.13
CA TYR A 393 16.93 -13.10 11.52
C TYR A 393 17.60 -12.08 12.45
N GLU A 394 18.36 -12.56 13.43
CA GLU A 394 19.05 -11.73 14.41
C GLU A 394 19.95 -10.68 13.75
N ASN A 395 20.87 -11.14 12.89
CA ASN A 395 21.77 -10.25 12.16
C ASN A 395 21.06 -9.43 11.08
N PHE A 396 19.98 -9.97 10.50
CA PHE A 396 19.16 -9.23 9.54
C PHE A 396 18.51 -8.00 10.17
N PHE A 397 17.98 -8.10 11.39
CA PHE A 397 17.40 -6.92 12.06
C PHE A 397 18.47 -5.91 12.47
N ILE A 398 19.69 -6.37 12.82
CA ILE A 398 20.83 -5.47 13.02
C ILE A 398 21.20 -4.76 11.71
N TRP A 399 21.21 -5.48 10.58
CA TRP A 399 21.41 -4.90 9.26
C TRP A 399 20.35 -3.84 8.92
N VAL A 400 19.09 -4.09 9.22
CA VAL A 400 18.02 -3.09 9.06
C VAL A 400 18.33 -1.83 9.84
N MET A 401 18.84 -1.95 11.07
CA MET A 401 19.28 -0.78 11.87
C MET A 401 20.45 -0.03 11.21
N VAL A 402 21.42 -0.74 10.62
CA VAL A 402 22.50 -0.09 9.83
C VAL A 402 21.90 0.67 8.65
N CYS A 403 20.93 0.08 7.95
CA CYS A 403 20.24 0.74 6.84
C CYS A 403 19.46 2.00 7.25
N CYS A 404 19.08 2.16 8.52
CA CYS A 404 18.45 3.40 9.03
C CYS A 404 19.35 4.63 8.87
N THR A 405 20.67 4.45 8.76
CA THR A 405 21.61 5.55 8.45
C THR A 405 21.32 6.17 7.10
N ALA A 406 20.82 5.40 6.11
CA ALA A 406 20.42 5.93 4.81
C ALA A 406 19.20 6.86 4.94
N THR A 407 18.18 6.48 5.75
CA THR A 407 17.02 7.32 6.06
C THR A 407 17.44 8.67 6.63
N ILE A 408 18.33 8.64 7.61
CA ILE A 408 18.86 9.85 8.28
C ILE A 408 19.70 10.68 7.31
N ALA A 409 20.56 10.05 6.51
CA ALA A 409 21.40 10.73 5.55
C ALA A 409 20.59 11.50 4.50
N VAL A 410 19.57 10.87 3.90
CA VAL A 410 18.76 11.56 2.86
C VAL A 410 17.95 12.73 3.41
N CYS A 411 17.57 12.70 4.70
CA CYS A 411 16.92 13.84 5.36
C CYS A 411 17.81 15.08 5.43
N ALA A 412 19.15 14.91 5.50
CA ALA A 412 20.10 16.02 5.56
C ALA A 412 20.25 16.77 4.23
N PHE A 413 19.94 16.14 3.11
CA PHE A 413 20.13 16.76 1.79
C PHE A 413 18.90 17.53 1.28
N ILE A 414 17.70 17.23 1.80
CA ILE A 414 16.48 17.89 1.33
C ILE A 414 16.30 19.27 1.96
N LYS A 415 15.77 20.20 1.16
CA LYS A 415 15.41 21.55 1.60
C LYS A 415 13.91 21.71 1.52
N ILE A 416 13.28 22.10 2.62
CA ILE A 416 11.84 22.28 2.76
C ILE A 416 11.59 23.73 3.21
N ASP A 417 10.54 24.35 2.66
CA ASP A 417 10.09 25.69 3.13
C ASP A 417 9.69 25.58 4.61
N PRO A 418 10.25 26.44 5.49
CA PRO A 418 9.95 26.46 6.92
C PRO A 418 8.47 26.61 7.26
N ASN A 419 7.68 27.19 6.37
CA ASN A 419 6.26 27.43 6.57
C ASN A 419 5.36 26.35 5.98
N TYR A 420 5.92 25.40 5.20
CA TYR A 420 5.13 24.36 4.58
C TYR A 420 4.47 23.43 5.61
N GLY A 421 3.17 23.27 5.48
CA GLY A 421 2.36 22.40 6.34
C GLY A 421 1.93 23.05 7.66
N LYS A 422 2.38 24.27 8.00
CA LYS A 422 1.87 24.99 9.17
C LYS A 422 0.45 25.49 8.92
N LYS A 423 -0.42 25.31 9.90
CA LYS A 423 -1.72 25.98 9.92
C LYS A 423 -1.48 27.48 10.03
N ALA A 424 -2.01 28.28 9.08
CA ALA A 424 -1.92 29.73 9.16
C ALA A 424 -2.51 30.20 10.50
N GLU A 425 -1.69 30.81 11.36
CA GLU A 425 -2.17 31.48 12.56
C GLU A 425 -3.02 32.66 12.13
N GLY A 426 -4.33 32.53 12.35
CA GLY A 426 -5.29 33.59 12.49
C GLY A 426 -5.30 34.75 11.48
N ILE A 427 -6.03 34.57 10.36
CA ILE A 427 -6.84 35.68 9.88
C ILE A 427 -8.20 35.51 10.55
N PRO A 428 -8.65 36.45 11.44
CA PRO A 428 -10.00 36.38 11.98
C PRO A 428 -10.98 36.39 10.80
N GLN A 429 -11.82 35.36 10.68
CA GLN A 429 -12.97 35.44 9.76
C GLN A 429 -13.75 36.71 10.14
N LYS A 430 -13.65 37.74 9.32
CA LYS A 430 -14.62 38.84 9.37
C LYS A 430 -15.97 38.20 9.04
N THR A 431 -16.72 37.96 10.08
CA THR A 431 -18.17 37.74 9.99
C THR A 431 -18.77 38.90 9.16
N LYS A 432 -19.30 38.58 8.00
CA LYS A 432 -20.31 39.35 7.32
C LYS A 432 -21.53 38.49 7.08
#